data_276d8365fab7f1df42dddc1fd3f4d315
#
_entry.id   276d8365fab7f1df42dddc1fd3f4d315
#
_cell.length_a   1.000
_cell.length_b   1.000
_cell.length_c   1.000
_cell.angle_alpha   90.00
_cell.angle_beta   90.00
_cell.angle_gamma   90.00
#
_symmetry.space_group_name_H-M   'P 1'
#
loop_
_entity.id
_entity.type
_entity.pdbx_description
1 polymer ?
#
loop_
_entity_poly.entity_id
_entity_poly.type
_entity_poly.pdbx_seq_one_letter_code
_entity_poly.pdbx_strand_id
1 'polypeptide(L)'
;MENEEWDIFWADTSVNIERLMKLKPFQKLNHFPGMQCLARKVPLARTMINAQAHNKTAYSFFPRSWVLPDQYSELKQFMSLRRKKKKTIIMKPSAGCQGNGIILTQSIDDIPKECEPTVAQVYLEKPFLLDGYKFDMRIYVLVTSVAPLRIYVYKEGMARLCATPYVAPTEENCDDLFMHLTNFAINKKADNFTVDDDETGDSGFKRTLSSVFRHMEDRGYDVDAVWRRIQGLVVKTLIAGQSVLAETYLRHQPAASTMKLDDHCFELLGFDIILTRGLKP
;
A
#
# COMPACT_ATOMS: atom_id res chain seq x y z
N MET A 1 -33.89 19.30 0.70
CA MET A 1 -32.91 18.39 1.32
C MET A 1 -33.71 17.18 1.72
N GLU A 2 -33.46 16.09 1.03
CA GLU A 2 -34.13 14.82 1.24
C GLU A 2 -33.87 14.35 2.67
N ASN A 3 -34.91 13.85 3.28
CA ASN A 3 -34.84 13.26 4.62
C ASN A 3 -34.07 11.96 4.51
N GLU A 4 -32.72 12.02 4.57
CA GLU A 4 -31.85 10.87 4.39
C GLU A 4 -31.92 10.02 5.66
N GLU A 5 -32.80 9.01 5.66
CA GLU A 5 -32.91 7.99 6.71
C GLU A 5 -31.96 6.82 6.36
N TRP A 6 -30.72 6.93 6.79
CA TRP A 6 -29.73 5.87 6.66
C TRP A 6 -28.82 5.83 7.90
N ASP A 7 -28.32 4.66 8.24
CA ASP A 7 -27.37 4.45 9.34
C ASP A 7 -25.91 4.50 8.84
N ILE A 8 -25.66 3.93 7.68
CA ILE A 8 -24.33 3.88 7.05
C ILE A 8 -24.42 4.42 5.64
N PHE A 9 -23.60 5.42 5.32
CA PHE A 9 -23.40 5.89 3.97
C PHE A 9 -22.07 5.35 3.43
N TRP A 10 -22.18 4.52 2.39
CA TRP A 10 -21.00 3.96 1.71
C TRP A 10 -20.69 4.77 0.46
N ALA A 11 -19.56 5.49 0.48
CA ALA A 11 -19.05 6.26 -0.64
C ALA A 11 -17.90 5.52 -1.32
N ASP A 12 -17.79 5.65 -2.64
CA ASP A 12 -16.68 5.10 -3.43
C ASP A 12 -15.42 5.98 -3.38
N THR A 13 -15.60 7.23 -2.98
CA THR A 13 -14.54 8.24 -2.91
C THR A 13 -14.52 8.90 -1.53
N SER A 14 -13.49 9.73 -1.29
CA SER A 14 -13.32 10.42 -0.03
C SER A 14 -14.56 11.23 0.42
N VAL A 15 -14.70 11.39 1.72
CA VAL A 15 -15.80 12.10 2.40
C VAL A 15 -15.95 13.54 1.92
N ASN A 16 -17.19 13.94 1.65
CA ASN A 16 -17.57 15.34 1.63
C ASN A 16 -17.65 15.85 3.08
N ILE A 17 -16.82 16.83 3.43
CA ILE A 17 -16.73 17.43 4.77
C ILE A 17 -18.06 18.02 5.21
N GLU A 18 -18.81 18.67 4.32
CA GLU A 18 -20.11 19.23 4.65
C GLU A 18 -21.13 18.16 5.06
N ARG A 19 -21.06 16.98 4.43
CA ARG A 19 -21.89 15.83 4.81
C ARG A 19 -21.50 15.32 6.21
N LEU A 20 -20.19 15.19 6.47
CA LEU A 20 -19.70 14.78 7.80
C LEU A 20 -20.22 15.71 8.90
N MET A 21 -20.14 17.02 8.71
CA MET A 21 -20.56 18.01 9.71
C MET A 21 -22.08 17.99 10.01
N LYS A 22 -22.89 17.41 9.13
CA LYS A 22 -24.36 17.35 9.23
C LYS A 22 -24.87 15.99 9.70
N LEU A 23 -24.01 15.04 10.04
CA LEU A 23 -24.42 13.71 10.46
C LEU A 23 -25.23 13.75 11.75
N LYS A 24 -26.23 12.89 11.81
CA LYS A 24 -26.95 12.56 13.04
C LYS A 24 -26.06 11.65 13.93
N PRO A 25 -26.29 11.59 15.25
CA PRO A 25 -25.42 10.81 16.17
C PRO A 25 -25.24 9.34 15.81
N PHE A 26 -26.23 8.71 15.18
CA PHE A 26 -26.17 7.29 14.79
C PHE A 26 -25.57 7.03 13.40
N GLN A 27 -25.43 8.08 12.57
CA GLN A 27 -24.98 7.94 11.19
C GLN A 27 -23.47 7.78 11.09
N LYS A 28 -23.03 6.93 10.15
CA LYS A 28 -21.62 6.62 9.91
C LYS A 28 -21.25 6.73 8.43
N LEU A 29 -20.01 7.12 8.17
CA LEU A 29 -19.38 7.18 6.85
C LEU A 29 -18.22 6.20 6.78
N ASN A 30 -18.00 5.59 5.61
CA ASN A 30 -16.91 4.63 5.38
C ASN A 30 -15.55 5.27 5.04
N HIS A 31 -15.37 6.57 5.29
CA HIS A 31 -14.10 7.26 5.10
C HIS A 31 -13.83 8.28 6.20
N PHE A 32 -12.55 8.39 6.60
CA PHE A 32 -12.08 9.51 7.42
C PHE A 32 -11.63 10.67 6.55
N PRO A 33 -11.97 11.93 6.91
CA PRO A 33 -11.38 13.08 6.28
C PRO A 33 -9.85 13.08 6.49
N GLY A 34 -9.10 13.37 5.43
CA GLY A 34 -7.62 13.36 5.49
C GLY A 34 -6.96 11.99 5.24
N MET A 35 -7.72 10.87 5.11
CA MET A 35 -7.14 9.54 4.85
C MET A 35 -6.29 9.48 3.58
N GLN A 36 -6.44 10.44 2.69
CA GLN A 36 -5.59 10.56 1.50
C GLN A 36 -4.08 10.62 1.82
N CYS A 37 -3.69 11.08 3.03
CA CYS A 37 -2.30 11.10 3.48
C CYS A 37 -1.66 9.70 3.53
N LEU A 38 -2.47 8.64 3.64
CA LEU A 38 -2.06 7.24 3.62
C LEU A 38 -2.58 6.47 2.39
N ALA A 39 -3.73 6.86 1.83
CA ALA A 39 -4.40 6.13 0.75
C ALA A 39 -3.94 6.52 -0.66
N ARG A 40 -3.15 7.58 -0.83
CA ARG A 40 -2.64 8.04 -2.13
C ARG A 40 -1.12 7.96 -2.18
N LYS A 41 -0.57 7.52 -3.34
CA LYS A 41 0.87 7.21 -3.50
C LYS A 41 1.80 8.33 -3.07
N VAL A 42 1.60 9.55 -3.58
CA VAL A 42 2.47 10.71 -3.27
C VAL A 42 2.31 11.17 -1.83
N PRO A 43 1.10 11.40 -1.30
CA PRO A 43 0.93 11.73 0.12
C PRO A 43 1.49 10.65 1.07
N LEU A 44 1.25 9.36 0.78
CA LEU A 44 1.83 8.25 1.55
C LEU A 44 3.37 8.32 1.55
N ALA A 45 3.99 8.53 0.38
CA ALA A 45 5.44 8.64 0.30
C ALA A 45 5.96 9.82 1.14
N ARG A 46 5.32 11.00 1.09
CA ARG A 46 5.67 12.15 1.93
C ARG A 46 5.53 11.84 3.42
N THR A 47 4.41 11.23 3.83
CA THR A 47 4.17 10.80 5.22
C THR A 47 5.25 9.85 5.71
N MET A 48 5.60 8.84 4.91
CA MET A 48 6.59 7.84 5.29
C MET A 48 8.03 8.37 5.26
N ILE A 49 8.39 9.26 4.32
CA ILE A 49 9.69 9.95 4.29
C ILE A 49 9.86 10.80 5.55
N ASN A 50 8.82 11.54 5.94
CA ASN A 50 8.82 12.32 7.16
C ASN A 50 8.95 11.43 8.41
N ALA A 51 8.20 10.34 8.50
CA ALA A 51 8.31 9.38 9.58
C ALA A 51 9.72 8.76 9.68
N GLN A 52 10.36 8.45 8.55
CA GLN A 52 11.75 7.97 8.50
C GLN A 52 12.77 9.04 8.96
N ALA A 53 12.51 10.29 8.68
CA ALA A 53 13.38 11.37 9.16
C ALA A 53 13.39 11.47 10.69
N HIS A 54 12.24 11.19 11.35
CA HIS A 54 12.11 11.19 12.80
C HIS A 54 12.61 9.88 13.44
N ASN A 55 12.32 8.72 12.83
CA ASN A 55 12.75 7.42 13.35
C ASN A 55 13.03 6.43 12.22
N LYS A 56 14.23 6.47 11.68
CA LYS A 56 14.66 5.62 10.57
C LYS A 56 14.53 4.12 10.88
N THR A 57 14.81 3.71 12.09
CA THR A 57 14.76 2.28 12.48
C THR A 57 13.33 1.77 12.51
N ALA A 58 12.41 2.50 13.13
CA ALA A 58 11.00 2.11 13.23
C ALA A 58 10.31 2.01 11.87
N TYR A 59 10.70 2.86 10.91
CA TYR A 59 10.10 2.94 9.56
C TYR A 59 11.00 2.37 8.46
N SER A 60 11.98 1.53 8.81
CA SER A 60 12.92 0.92 7.86
C SER A 60 12.26 -0.05 6.87
N PHE A 61 11.02 -0.46 7.11
CA PHE A 61 10.23 -1.30 6.21
C PHE A 61 9.80 -0.57 4.93
N PHE A 62 9.68 0.77 4.99
CA PHE A 62 9.33 1.54 3.79
C PHE A 62 10.57 1.77 2.95
N PRO A 63 10.60 1.38 1.66
CA PRO A 63 11.78 1.55 0.82
C PRO A 63 12.11 3.03 0.63
N ARG A 64 13.40 3.32 0.46
CA ARG A 64 13.84 4.69 0.18
C ARG A 64 13.10 5.23 -1.05
N SER A 65 12.51 6.40 -0.90
CA SER A 65 11.63 7.00 -1.88
C SER A 65 11.93 8.48 -2.06
N TRP A 66 11.53 9.01 -3.20
CA TRP A 66 11.58 10.42 -3.55
C TRP A 66 10.27 10.82 -4.21
N VAL A 67 9.85 12.05 -4.00
CA VAL A 67 8.69 12.63 -4.68
C VAL A 67 9.19 13.58 -5.76
N LEU A 68 8.89 13.26 -7.00
CA LEU A 68 9.26 14.06 -8.16
C LEU A 68 8.11 15.01 -8.54
N PRO A 69 8.45 16.16 -9.15
CA PRO A 69 9.79 16.61 -9.56
C PRO A 69 10.67 17.16 -8.41
N ASP A 70 10.09 17.46 -7.22
CA ASP A 70 10.72 18.20 -6.13
C ASP A 70 12.10 17.64 -5.74
N GLN A 71 12.22 16.32 -5.65
CA GLN A 71 13.42 15.62 -5.18
C GLN A 71 14.24 14.96 -6.31
N TYR A 72 14.14 15.48 -7.54
CA TYR A 72 14.91 14.94 -8.66
C TYR A 72 16.43 14.99 -8.44
N SER A 73 16.94 16.08 -7.88
CA SER A 73 18.38 16.26 -7.64
C SER A 73 18.95 15.22 -6.67
N GLU A 74 18.21 14.92 -5.59
CA GLU A 74 18.61 13.91 -4.60
C GLU A 74 18.56 12.50 -5.20
N LEU A 75 17.55 12.20 -6.01
CA LEU A 75 17.44 10.92 -6.75
C LEU A 75 18.63 10.78 -7.71
N LYS A 76 18.94 11.81 -8.50
CA LYS A 76 20.08 11.82 -9.42
C LYS A 76 21.40 11.57 -8.68
N GLN A 77 21.62 12.25 -7.57
CA GLN A 77 22.78 12.01 -6.72
C GLN A 77 22.83 10.57 -6.21
N PHE A 78 21.69 10.02 -5.76
CA PHE A 78 21.62 8.64 -5.30
C PHE A 78 21.94 7.64 -6.41
N MET A 79 21.47 7.84 -7.63
CA MET A 79 21.72 6.94 -8.77
C MET A 79 23.14 7.07 -9.32
N SER A 80 23.78 8.25 -9.23
CA SER A 80 25.15 8.47 -9.67
C SER A 80 26.22 7.85 -8.78
N LEU A 81 25.86 7.40 -7.56
CA LEU A 81 26.81 6.78 -6.64
C LEU A 81 27.39 5.50 -7.29
N ARG A 82 28.74 5.43 -7.36
CA ARG A 82 29.43 4.23 -7.85
C ARG A 82 29.15 3.05 -6.93
N ARG A 83 28.53 2.01 -7.47
CA ARG A 83 28.23 0.75 -6.79
C ARG A 83 28.62 -0.43 -7.65
N LYS A 84 28.88 -1.58 -7.00
CA LYS A 84 29.15 -2.85 -7.72
C LYS A 84 27.95 -3.28 -8.60
N LYS A 85 26.72 -2.91 -8.19
CA LYS A 85 25.48 -3.16 -8.93
C LYS A 85 24.65 -1.89 -8.96
N LYS A 86 24.13 -1.52 -10.14
CA LYS A 86 23.14 -0.45 -10.29
C LYS A 86 21.90 -0.74 -9.45
N LYS A 87 21.23 0.31 -8.97
CA LYS A 87 19.98 0.19 -8.24
C LYS A 87 18.82 0.40 -9.18
N THR A 88 17.85 -0.49 -9.10
CA THR A 88 16.59 -0.34 -9.83
C THR A 88 15.66 0.59 -9.09
N ILE A 89 15.08 1.53 -9.79
CA ILE A 89 14.05 2.45 -9.31
C ILE A 89 12.74 2.08 -9.97
N ILE A 90 11.68 2.03 -9.17
CA ILE A 90 10.30 1.93 -9.66
C ILE A 90 9.66 3.31 -9.59
N MET A 91 9.09 3.76 -10.71
CA MET A 91 8.37 5.02 -10.84
C MET A 91 6.88 4.77 -10.79
N LYS A 92 6.17 5.48 -9.91
CA LYS A 92 4.74 5.29 -9.66
C LYS A 92 4.01 6.64 -9.79
N PRO A 93 3.43 6.96 -10.95
CA PRO A 93 2.68 8.20 -11.14
C PRO A 93 1.50 8.33 -10.14
N SER A 94 1.21 9.56 -9.70
CA SER A 94 0.11 9.82 -8.76
C SER A 94 -1.25 9.48 -9.37
N ALA A 95 -1.48 9.85 -10.62
CA ALA A 95 -2.73 9.66 -11.34
C ALA A 95 -2.97 8.22 -11.82
N GLY A 96 -1.94 7.36 -11.85
CA GLY A 96 -2.07 5.98 -12.31
C GLY A 96 -2.74 5.06 -11.28
N CYS A 97 -3.66 4.21 -11.73
CA CYS A 97 -4.18 3.07 -10.98
C CYS A 97 -3.89 1.76 -11.72
N GLN A 98 -4.02 0.63 -11.04
CA GLN A 98 -3.90 -0.72 -11.64
C GLN A 98 -2.57 -1.01 -12.35
N GLY A 99 -1.51 -0.27 -12.01
CA GLY A 99 -0.18 -0.43 -12.63
C GLY A 99 0.09 0.44 -13.85
N ASN A 100 -0.89 1.22 -14.33
CA ASN A 100 -0.70 2.09 -15.48
C ASN A 100 0.38 3.16 -15.21
N GLY A 101 1.29 3.31 -16.17
CA GLY A 101 2.38 4.27 -16.12
C GLY A 101 3.50 3.93 -15.12
N ILE A 102 3.47 2.74 -14.50
CA ILE A 102 4.60 2.28 -13.70
C ILE A 102 5.73 1.85 -14.63
N ILE A 103 6.94 2.33 -14.37
CA ILE A 103 8.16 1.91 -15.06
C ILE A 103 9.23 1.51 -14.06
N LEU A 104 10.08 0.57 -14.45
CA LEU A 104 11.32 0.24 -13.73
C LEU A 104 12.50 0.71 -14.58
N THR A 105 13.51 1.29 -13.90
CA THR A 105 14.72 1.73 -14.59
C THR A 105 15.96 1.63 -13.70
N GLN A 106 17.10 1.48 -14.33
CA GLN A 106 18.44 1.54 -13.72
C GLN A 106 19.23 2.75 -14.22
N SER A 107 18.64 3.58 -15.09
CA SER A 107 19.23 4.81 -15.62
C SER A 107 18.48 6.05 -15.16
N ILE A 108 19.21 7.09 -14.81
CA ILE A 108 18.62 8.41 -14.50
C ILE A 108 18.10 9.11 -15.77
N ASP A 109 18.62 8.73 -16.94
CA ASP A 109 18.24 9.34 -18.20
C ASP A 109 16.80 8.96 -18.62
N ASP A 110 16.28 7.84 -18.10
CA ASP A 110 14.90 7.42 -18.30
C ASP A 110 13.90 8.18 -17.41
N ILE A 111 14.41 8.99 -16.46
CA ILE A 111 13.57 9.71 -15.49
C ILE A 111 13.47 11.17 -15.88
N PRO A 112 12.28 11.65 -16.27
CA PRO A 112 12.10 13.05 -16.66
C PRO A 112 12.31 13.98 -15.47
N LYS A 113 13.00 15.10 -15.71
CA LYS A 113 13.20 16.15 -14.69
C LYS A 113 11.89 16.85 -14.33
N GLU A 114 11.04 17.05 -15.32
CA GLU A 114 9.72 17.66 -15.18
C GLU A 114 8.68 16.58 -15.48
N CYS A 115 7.82 16.32 -14.52
CA CYS A 115 6.76 15.33 -14.62
C CYS A 115 5.62 15.67 -13.64
N GLU A 116 4.47 15.10 -13.89
CA GLU A 116 3.39 15.06 -12.90
C GLU A 116 3.89 14.41 -11.60
N PRO A 117 3.31 14.77 -10.45
CA PRO A 117 3.73 14.22 -9.16
C PRO A 117 3.85 12.70 -9.21
N THR A 118 5.06 12.20 -8.97
CA THR A 118 5.43 10.79 -9.16
C THR A 118 6.29 10.33 -7.98
N VAL A 119 6.05 9.12 -7.50
CA VAL A 119 6.92 8.48 -6.50
C VAL A 119 7.99 7.68 -7.21
N ALA A 120 9.25 8.05 -7.04
CA ALA A 120 10.41 7.23 -7.37
C ALA A 120 10.82 6.45 -6.12
N GLN A 121 10.94 5.13 -6.20
CA GLN A 121 11.22 4.28 -5.04
C GLN A 121 12.24 3.22 -5.38
N VAL A 122 13.14 2.92 -4.45
CA VAL A 122 14.08 1.79 -4.61
C VAL A 122 13.28 0.49 -4.73
N TYR A 123 13.48 -0.20 -5.85
CA TYR A 123 12.80 -1.47 -6.11
C TYR A 123 13.34 -2.60 -5.20
N LEU A 124 12.45 -3.46 -4.72
CA LEU A 124 12.82 -4.63 -3.93
C LEU A 124 13.31 -5.75 -4.85
N GLU A 125 14.64 -5.79 -5.07
CA GLU A 125 15.27 -6.74 -5.99
C GLU A 125 15.32 -8.19 -5.48
N LYS A 126 15.15 -8.41 -4.19
CA LYS A 126 15.22 -9.73 -3.56
C LYS A 126 13.96 -10.01 -2.75
N PRO A 127 12.80 -10.15 -3.42
CA PRO A 127 11.57 -10.55 -2.73
C PRO A 127 11.65 -12.01 -2.29
N PHE A 128 10.82 -12.36 -1.31
CA PHE A 128 10.46 -13.75 -1.08
C PHE A 128 9.57 -14.21 -2.24
N LEU A 129 9.81 -15.40 -2.76
CA LEU A 129 9.10 -15.94 -3.91
C LEU A 129 8.21 -17.10 -3.50
N LEU A 130 7.06 -17.19 -4.11
CA LEU A 130 6.14 -18.33 -4.00
C LEU A 130 6.24 -19.12 -5.33
N ASP A 131 6.74 -20.34 -5.25
CA ASP A 131 6.97 -21.21 -6.41
C ASP A 131 7.79 -20.57 -7.55
N GLY A 132 8.73 -19.68 -7.18
CA GLY A 132 9.56 -18.94 -8.14
C GLY A 132 8.94 -17.64 -8.66
N TYR A 133 7.71 -17.32 -8.27
CA TYR A 133 7.03 -16.10 -8.68
C TYR A 133 7.09 -15.02 -7.61
N LYS A 134 7.24 -13.77 -8.03
CA LYS A 134 7.05 -12.62 -7.17
C LYS A 134 5.58 -12.45 -6.87
N PHE A 135 5.26 -12.11 -5.62
CA PHE A 135 3.89 -11.84 -5.20
C PHE A 135 3.82 -10.69 -4.19
N ASP A 136 2.65 -10.16 -4.01
CA ASP A 136 2.29 -9.31 -2.89
C ASP A 136 1.07 -9.88 -2.15
N MET A 137 0.90 -9.42 -0.91
CA MET A 137 -0.24 -9.76 -0.07
C MET A 137 -1.13 -8.54 0.10
N ARG A 138 -2.40 -8.65 -0.26
CA ARG A 138 -3.46 -7.70 0.06
C ARG A 138 -4.01 -8.03 1.43
N ILE A 139 -3.68 -7.19 2.41
CA ILE A 139 -4.18 -7.29 3.79
C ILE A 139 -5.26 -6.25 4.00
N TYR A 140 -6.42 -6.68 4.52
CA TYR A 140 -7.52 -5.77 4.84
C TYR A 140 -7.41 -5.26 6.27
N VAL A 141 -7.55 -3.96 6.43
CA VAL A 141 -7.41 -3.28 7.73
C VAL A 141 -8.60 -2.35 7.92
N LEU A 142 -9.32 -2.56 9.01
CA LEU A 142 -10.41 -1.69 9.43
C LEU A 142 -9.90 -0.71 10.49
N VAL A 143 -10.06 0.58 10.23
CA VAL A 143 -9.85 1.65 11.20
C VAL A 143 -11.21 2.15 11.64
N THR A 144 -11.51 2.06 12.92
CA THR A 144 -12.81 2.47 13.47
C THR A 144 -12.75 3.76 14.27
N SER A 145 -11.53 4.23 14.60
CA SER A 145 -11.28 5.51 15.25
C SER A 145 -9.88 6.00 14.97
N VAL A 146 -9.70 7.31 14.87
CA VAL A 146 -8.38 7.96 14.71
C VAL A 146 -7.94 8.70 15.99
N ALA A 147 -8.86 8.91 16.94
CA ALA A 147 -8.59 9.57 18.22
C ALA A 147 -9.54 9.03 19.33
N PRO A 148 -9.17 8.00 20.12
CA PRO A 148 -7.93 7.21 20.04
C PRO A 148 -7.89 6.32 18.79
N LEU A 149 -6.69 6.01 18.31
CA LEU A 149 -6.53 5.15 17.15
C LEU A 149 -6.95 3.70 17.47
N ARG A 150 -7.89 3.15 16.68
CA ARG A 150 -8.37 1.76 16.81
C ARG A 150 -8.25 1.06 15.45
N ILE A 151 -7.50 -0.05 15.43
CA ILE A 151 -7.11 -0.78 14.24
C ILE A 151 -7.47 -2.24 14.40
N TYR A 152 -8.10 -2.80 13.37
CA TYR A 152 -8.38 -4.23 13.27
C TYR A 152 -7.77 -4.75 11.96
N VAL A 153 -6.92 -5.76 12.07
CA VAL A 153 -6.32 -6.42 10.91
C VAL A 153 -7.08 -7.71 10.67
N TYR A 154 -7.68 -7.83 9.49
CA TYR A 154 -8.42 -9.03 9.11
C TYR A 154 -7.45 -10.20 8.89
N LYS A 155 -7.79 -11.37 9.40
CA LYS A 155 -6.90 -12.54 9.37
C LYS A 155 -6.74 -13.15 7.98
N GLU A 156 -7.70 -12.89 7.09
CA GLU A 156 -7.66 -13.38 5.72
C GLU A 156 -7.37 -12.23 4.74
N GLY A 157 -6.95 -12.59 3.54
CA GLY A 157 -6.60 -11.68 2.48
C GLY A 157 -6.32 -12.43 1.19
N MET A 158 -5.57 -11.82 0.30
CA MET A 158 -5.18 -12.48 -0.94
C MET A 158 -3.72 -12.23 -1.26
N ALA A 159 -3.10 -13.20 -1.92
CA ALA A 159 -1.83 -13.05 -2.59
C ALA A 159 -2.06 -12.91 -4.10
N ARG A 160 -1.35 -11.98 -4.72
CA ARG A 160 -1.37 -11.75 -6.18
C ARG A 160 0.01 -12.06 -6.72
N LEU A 161 0.11 -13.04 -7.58
CA LEU A 161 1.36 -13.48 -8.18
C LEU A 161 1.59 -12.76 -9.51
N CYS A 162 2.85 -12.54 -9.85
CA CYS A 162 3.26 -12.19 -11.19
C CYS A 162 3.04 -13.39 -12.14
N ALA A 163 2.72 -13.14 -13.41
CA ALA A 163 2.46 -14.21 -14.38
C ALA A 163 3.75 -14.81 -14.97
N THR A 164 4.87 -14.09 -14.87
CA THR A 164 6.20 -14.55 -15.30
C THR A 164 7.05 -14.89 -14.07
N PRO A 165 7.80 -16.01 -14.07
CA PRO A 165 8.76 -16.35 -13.03
C PRO A 165 9.76 -15.21 -12.79
N TYR A 166 10.06 -14.95 -11.51
CA TYR A 166 10.86 -13.79 -11.14
C TYR A 166 12.36 -13.99 -11.39
N VAL A 167 12.94 -13.04 -12.11
CA VAL A 167 14.40 -12.85 -12.20
C VAL A 167 14.72 -11.44 -11.68
N ALA A 168 15.87 -11.30 -11.03
CA ALA A 168 16.29 -9.99 -10.54
C ALA A 168 16.41 -8.99 -11.72
N PRO A 169 16.03 -7.71 -11.50
CA PRO A 169 15.98 -6.75 -12.59
C PRO A 169 17.36 -6.48 -13.19
N THR A 170 17.37 -6.42 -14.51
CA THR A 170 18.48 -6.03 -15.38
C THR A 170 17.97 -4.99 -16.37
N GLU A 171 18.87 -4.36 -17.14
CA GLU A 171 18.46 -3.44 -18.21
C GLU A 171 17.60 -4.14 -19.28
N GLU A 172 17.78 -5.45 -19.46
CA GLU A 172 17.09 -6.26 -20.48
C GLU A 172 15.68 -6.70 -20.08
N ASN A 173 15.38 -6.78 -18.76
CA ASN A 173 14.10 -7.31 -18.27
C ASN A 173 13.27 -6.31 -17.47
N CYS A 174 13.72 -5.07 -17.30
CA CYS A 174 12.96 -4.05 -16.58
C CYS A 174 11.59 -3.75 -17.22
N ASP A 175 11.43 -4.02 -18.50
CA ASP A 175 10.19 -3.80 -19.24
C ASP A 175 9.19 -4.95 -19.11
N ASP A 176 9.59 -6.11 -18.57
CA ASP A 176 8.67 -7.21 -18.32
C ASP A 176 7.76 -6.94 -17.11
N LEU A 177 6.66 -6.29 -17.37
CA LEU A 177 5.69 -5.94 -16.34
C LEU A 177 5.03 -7.18 -15.71
N PHE A 178 4.93 -8.31 -16.43
CA PHE A 178 4.37 -9.56 -15.92
C PHE A 178 5.30 -10.26 -14.92
N MET A 179 6.59 -9.93 -14.95
CA MET A 179 7.60 -10.42 -14.00
C MET A 179 7.70 -9.52 -12.76
N HIS A 180 7.52 -8.21 -12.92
CA HIS A 180 7.88 -7.24 -11.90
C HIS A 180 6.70 -6.61 -11.16
N LEU A 181 5.49 -6.62 -11.74
CA LEU A 181 4.29 -6.00 -11.16
C LEU A 181 3.23 -7.05 -10.84
N THR A 182 2.77 -7.06 -9.60
CA THR A 182 1.76 -8.01 -9.08
C THR A 182 0.32 -7.59 -9.35
N ASN A 183 0.12 -6.44 -10.04
CA ASN A 183 -1.21 -5.90 -10.32
C ASN A 183 -2.06 -6.88 -11.13
N PHE A 184 -3.24 -7.24 -10.63
CA PHE A 184 -4.19 -8.11 -11.32
C PHE A 184 -4.52 -7.62 -12.73
N ALA A 185 -4.77 -6.31 -12.90
CA ALA A 185 -5.13 -5.72 -14.19
C ALA A 185 -4.03 -5.86 -15.25
N ILE A 186 -2.77 -6.02 -14.85
CA ILE A 186 -1.64 -6.33 -15.74
C ILE A 186 -1.63 -7.82 -16.01
N ASN A 187 -1.49 -8.62 -14.97
CA ASN A 187 -1.23 -10.07 -15.08
C ASN A 187 -2.37 -10.84 -15.75
N LYS A 188 -3.63 -10.40 -15.63
CA LYS A 188 -4.78 -11.00 -16.33
C LYS A 188 -4.69 -10.94 -17.87
N LYS A 189 -3.73 -10.18 -18.41
CA LYS A 189 -3.48 -10.07 -19.86
C LYS A 189 -2.40 -11.04 -20.35
N ALA A 190 -1.75 -11.76 -19.45
CA ALA A 190 -0.76 -12.77 -19.82
C ALA A 190 -1.46 -14.02 -20.34
N ASP A 191 -0.92 -14.65 -21.38
CA ASP A 191 -1.49 -15.81 -22.05
C ASP A 191 -1.64 -17.04 -21.13
N ASN A 192 -0.76 -17.14 -20.13
CA ASN A 192 -0.75 -18.21 -19.13
C ASN A 192 -1.55 -17.89 -17.87
N PHE A 193 -2.27 -16.76 -17.84
CA PHE A 193 -3.01 -16.35 -16.64
C PHE A 193 -4.21 -17.27 -16.41
N THR A 194 -4.26 -17.90 -15.24
CA THR A 194 -5.38 -18.71 -14.79
C THR A 194 -6.00 -18.08 -13.55
N VAL A 195 -7.32 -17.95 -13.55
CA VAL A 195 -8.11 -17.74 -12.33
C VAL A 195 -8.50 -19.12 -11.88
N ASP A 196 -8.11 -19.47 -10.68
CA ASP A 196 -8.52 -20.72 -10.10
C ASP A 196 -9.92 -20.58 -9.53
N ASP A 197 -10.85 -21.40 -10.00
CA ASP A 197 -12.21 -21.52 -9.45
C ASP A 197 -12.24 -22.51 -8.27
N ASP A 198 -11.06 -23.01 -7.84
CA ASP A 198 -10.96 -23.91 -6.71
C ASP A 198 -11.23 -23.15 -5.39
N GLU A 199 -12.20 -23.66 -4.63
CA GLU A 199 -12.58 -23.13 -3.32
C GLU A 199 -11.42 -23.14 -2.31
N THR A 200 -10.37 -23.94 -2.54
CA THR A 200 -9.18 -24.00 -1.67
C THR A 200 -8.30 -22.74 -1.81
N GLY A 201 -8.34 -22.09 -2.97
CA GLY A 201 -7.50 -20.92 -3.28
C GLY A 201 -5.99 -21.22 -3.23
N ASP A 202 -5.61 -22.49 -3.49
CA ASP A 202 -4.23 -22.98 -3.35
C ASP A 202 -3.44 -22.89 -4.65
N SER A 203 -4.10 -22.65 -5.79
CA SER A 203 -3.47 -22.62 -7.10
C SER A 203 -3.71 -21.30 -7.86
N GLY A 204 -3.23 -21.19 -9.09
CA GLY A 204 -3.38 -19.99 -9.90
C GLY A 204 -2.55 -18.78 -9.45
N PHE A 205 -2.81 -17.65 -10.10
CA PHE A 205 -2.10 -16.38 -9.86
C PHE A 205 -2.76 -15.48 -8.80
N LYS A 206 -3.88 -15.91 -8.24
CA LYS A 206 -4.57 -15.28 -7.12
C LYS A 206 -4.89 -16.36 -6.09
N ARG A 207 -4.25 -16.29 -4.93
CA ARG A 207 -4.38 -17.27 -3.85
C ARG A 207 -4.93 -16.65 -2.59
N THR A 208 -5.51 -17.43 -1.69
CA THR A 208 -5.87 -16.97 -0.35
C THR A 208 -4.63 -16.74 0.49
N LEU A 209 -4.70 -15.84 1.46
CA LEU A 209 -3.58 -15.60 2.37
C LEU A 209 -3.28 -16.83 3.23
N SER A 210 -4.34 -17.51 3.69
CA SER A 210 -4.23 -18.77 4.46
C SER A 210 -3.51 -19.86 3.67
N SER A 211 -3.76 -19.99 2.35
CA SER A 211 -3.03 -20.91 1.47
C SER A 211 -1.53 -20.59 1.42
N VAL A 212 -1.18 -19.30 1.23
CA VAL A 212 0.22 -18.88 1.21
C VAL A 212 0.91 -19.18 2.54
N PHE A 213 0.24 -18.91 3.66
CA PHE A 213 0.81 -19.16 4.98
C PHE A 213 1.01 -20.67 5.24
N ARG A 214 0.05 -21.51 4.88
CA ARG A 214 0.21 -22.99 4.94
C ARG A 214 1.41 -23.45 4.11
N HIS A 215 1.54 -22.97 2.88
CA HIS A 215 2.69 -23.26 2.03
C HIS A 215 4.03 -22.81 2.64
N MET A 216 4.05 -21.71 3.39
CA MET A 216 5.23 -21.26 4.12
C MET A 216 5.52 -22.16 5.33
N GLU A 217 4.51 -22.54 6.11
CA GLU A 217 4.61 -23.44 7.26
C GLU A 217 5.16 -24.83 6.85
N ASP A 218 4.66 -25.40 5.76
CA ASP A 218 5.12 -26.67 5.19
C ASP A 218 6.60 -26.65 4.82
N ARG A 219 7.16 -25.47 4.56
CA ARG A 219 8.60 -25.23 4.31
C ARG A 219 9.39 -24.83 5.55
N GLY A 220 8.77 -24.89 6.72
CA GLY A 220 9.40 -24.62 8.01
C GLY A 220 9.60 -23.13 8.34
N TYR A 221 8.86 -22.22 7.69
CA TYR A 221 8.90 -20.80 8.03
C TYR A 221 8.01 -20.48 9.24
N ASP A 222 8.47 -19.58 10.11
CA ASP A 222 7.69 -19.06 11.24
C ASP A 222 6.69 -17.99 10.74
N VAL A 223 5.51 -18.46 10.36
CA VAL A 223 4.40 -17.62 9.83
C VAL A 223 3.87 -16.69 10.91
N ASP A 224 3.82 -17.09 12.15
CA ASP A 224 3.40 -16.23 13.26
C ASP A 224 4.32 -15.03 13.43
N ALA A 225 5.62 -15.21 13.28
CA ALA A 225 6.56 -14.10 13.30
C ALA A 225 6.39 -13.18 12.08
N VAL A 226 6.10 -13.72 10.90
CA VAL A 226 5.78 -12.93 9.69
C VAL A 226 4.52 -12.11 9.93
N TRP A 227 3.45 -12.74 10.46
CA TRP A 227 2.19 -12.08 10.73
C TRP A 227 2.32 -10.94 11.75
N ARG A 228 3.04 -11.18 12.85
CA ARG A 228 3.34 -10.11 13.84
C ARG A 228 4.09 -8.92 13.22
N ARG A 229 5.03 -9.18 12.28
CA ARG A 229 5.75 -8.11 11.57
C ARG A 229 4.82 -7.32 10.65
N ILE A 230 3.90 -7.99 9.94
CA ILE A 230 2.87 -7.36 9.11
C ILE A 230 1.98 -6.45 9.96
N GLN A 231 1.47 -6.95 11.08
CA GLN A 231 0.66 -6.14 12.01
C GLN A 231 1.43 -4.92 12.52
N GLY A 232 2.70 -5.11 12.88
CA GLY A 232 3.57 -4.01 13.32
C GLY A 232 3.81 -2.96 12.22
N LEU A 233 3.93 -3.36 10.97
CA LEU A 233 4.02 -2.46 9.81
C LEU A 233 2.73 -1.66 9.64
N VAL A 234 1.56 -2.31 9.68
CA VAL A 234 0.25 -1.67 9.57
C VAL A 234 0.08 -0.61 10.65
N VAL A 235 0.32 -0.98 11.92
CA VAL A 235 0.20 -0.06 13.06
C VAL A 235 1.12 1.15 12.90
N LYS A 236 2.39 0.95 12.54
CA LYS A 236 3.35 2.04 12.34
C LYS A 236 2.94 2.96 11.19
N THR A 237 2.45 2.41 10.09
CA THR A 237 1.98 3.21 8.95
C THR A 237 0.81 4.11 9.36
N LEU A 238 -0.15 3.59 10.12
CA LEU A 238 -1.29 4.37 10.60
C LEU A 238 -0.86 5.42 11.63
N ILE A 239 0.07 5.10 12.54
CA ILE A 239 0.66 6.08 13.48
C ILE A 239 1.33 7.24 12.73
N ALA A 240 2.02 6.96 11.62
CA ALA A 240 2.69 8.01 10.85
C ALA A 240 1.71 9.08 10.29
N GLY A 241 0.47 8.69 10.00
CA GLY A 241 -0.57 9.60 9.52
C GLY A 241 -1.55 10.08 10.61
N GLN A 242 -1.48 9.52 11.84
CA GLN A 242 -2.50 9.70 12.85
C GLN A 242 -2.74 11.16 13.24
N SER A 243 -1.69 11.96 13.40
CA SER A 243 -1.82 13.38 13.79
C SER A 243 -2.65 14.17 12.78
N VAL A 244 -2.38 13.98 11.49
CA VAL A 244 -3.13 14.62 10.40
C VAL A 244 -4.57 14.15 10.38
N LEU A 245 -4.80 12.84 10.53
CA LEU A 245 -6.14 12.25 10.54
C LEU A 245 -6.96 12.74 11.74
N ALA A 246 -6.37 12.70 12.94
CA ALA A 246 -7.04 13.12 14.17
C ALA A 246 -7.38 14.61 14.13
N GLU A 247 -6.42 15.47 13.76
CA GLU A 247 -6.65 16.91 13.63
C GLU A 247 -7.75 17.22 12.62
N THR A 248 -7.69 16.59 11.43
CA THR A 248 -8.68 16.82 10.38
C THR A 248 -10.06 16.35 10.81
N TYR A 249 -10.16 15.17 11.42
CA TYR A 249 -11.41 14.61 11.89
C TYR A 249 -12.02 15.46 13.00
N LEU A 250 -11.25 15.80 14.03
CA LEU A 250 -11.73 16.59 15.19
C LEU A 250 -12.18 18.00 14.78
N ARG A 251 -11.56 18.59 13.77
CA ARG A 251 -11.94 19.92 13.23
C ARG A 251 -13.31 19.90 12.52
N HIS A 252 -13.70 18.75 11.97
CA HIS A 252 -14.90 18.62 11.15
C HIS A 252 -15.95 17.68 11.75
N GLN A 253 -15.89 17.43 13.05
CA GLN A 253 -16.91 16.62 13.75
C GLN A 253 -18.30 17.24 13.59
N PRO A 254 -19.38 16.41 13.59
CA PRO A 254 -20.73 16.91 13.62
C PRO A 254 -20.98 17.80 14.84
N ALA A 255 -21.68 18.92 14.63
CA ALA A 255 -22.04 19.83 15.74
C ALA A 255 -22.91 19.18 16.82
N ALA A 256 -23.66 18.13 16.46
CA ALA A 256 -24.49 17.34 17.37
C ALA A 256 -23.73 16.29 18.18
N SER A 257 -22.42 16.12 17.96
CA SER A 257 -21.59 15.18 18.70
C SER A 257 -21.45 15.66 20.14
N THR A 258 -22.24 15.08 21.04
CA THR A 258 -22.26 15.41 22.49
C THR A 258 -21.15 14.69 23.25
N MET A 259 -20.55 13.68 22.65
CA MET A 259 -19.45 12.91 23.22
C MET A 259 -18.21 13.02 22.32
N LYS A 260 -17.06 13.31 22.92
CA LYS A 260 -15.73 13.34 22.24
C LYS A 260 -15.30 12.00 21.61
N LEU A 261 -16.14 10.97 21.69
CA LEU A 261 -15.87 9.58 21.32
C LEU A 261 -16.85 9.02 20.26
N ASP A 262 -17.78 9.83 19.75
CA ASP A 262 -18.70 9.37 18.72
C ASP A 262 -17.96 9.29 17.37
N ASP A 263 -17.47 8.10 17.06
CA ASP A 263 -16.79 7.81 15.80
C ASP A 263 -17.82 7.71 14.67
N HIS A 264 -18.02 8.81 13.95
CA HIS A 264 -18.91 8.87 12.80
C HIS A 264 -18.27 8.32 11.50
N CYS A 265 -16.98 7.96 11.56
CA CYS A 265 -16.27 7.43 10.44
C CYS A 265 -15.64 6.08 10.76
N PHE A 266 -15.52 5.27 9.74
CA PHE A 266 -14.62 4.11 9.70
C PHE A 266 -13.91 4.07 8.34
N GLU A 267 -12.84 3.31 8.20
CA GLU A 267 -12.12 3.18 6.93
C GLU A 267 -11.69 1.75 6.73
N LEU A 268 -12.01 1.17 5.58
CA LEU A 268 -11.51 -0.13 5.17
C LEU A 268 -10.35 0.06 4.19
N LEU A 269 -9.15 -0.25 4.63
CA LEU A 269 -7.92 -0.09 3.87
C LEU A 269 -7.43 -1.43 3.31
N GLY A 270 -6.85 -1.41 2.11
CA GLY A 270 -6.10 -2.52 1.53
C GLY A 270 -4.61 -2.20 1.57
N PHE A 271 -3.85 -2.93 2.37
CA PHE A 271 -2.38 -2.85 2.39
C PHE A 271 -1.80 -3.85 1.41
N ASP A 272 -0.97 -3.38 0.50
CA ASP A 272 -0.19 -4.23 -0.41
C ASP A 272 1.22 -4.41 0.18
N ILE A 273 1.54 -5.63 0.59
CA ILE A 273 2.76 -5.96 1.32
C ILE A 273 3.59 -6.97 0.54
N ILE A 274 4.87 -6.66 0.37
CA ILE A 274 5.85 -7.57 -0.23
C ILE A 274 6.84 -7.98 0.84
N LEU A 275 7.12 -9.29 0.94
CA LEU A 275 8.16 -9.81 1.82
C LEU A 275 9.53 -9.77 1.13
N THR A 276 10.55 -9.35 1.85
CA THR A 276 11.94 -9.57 1.44
C THR A 276 12.27 -11.06 1.49
N ARG A 277 13.36 -11.50 0.86
CA ARG A 277 13.88 -12.88 0.97
C ARG A 277 14.11 -13.32 2.43
N GLY A 278 14.36 -12.38 3.35
CA GLY A 278 14.50 -12.64 4.79
C GLY A 278 13.18 -12.49 5.56
N LEU A 279 12.01 -12.59 4.89
CA LEU A 279 10.68 -12.53 5.48
C LEU A 279 10.39 -11.26 6.30
N LYS A 280 11.01 -10.14 5.91
CA LYS A 280 10.67 -8.81 6.45
C LYS A 280 9.69 -8.15 5.49
N PRO A 281 8.52 -7.71 5.98
CA PRO A 281 7.57 -6.97 5.16
C PRO A 281 8.07 -5.57 4.83
#